data_fabda5ba609e611381e38ffc1ac3cd2c
#
_entry.id   fabda5ba609e611381e38ffc1ac3cd2c
#
_cell.length_a   1.000
_cell.length_b   1.000
_cell.length_c   1.000
_cell.angle_alpha   90.00
_cell.angle_beta   90.00
_cell.angle_gamma   90.00
#
_symmetry.space_group_name_H-M   'P 1'
#
loop_
_entity.id
_entity.type
_entity.pdbx_description
1 polymer ?
#
loop_
_entity_poly.entity_id
_entity_poly.type
_entity_poly.pdbx_seq_one_letter_code
_entity_poly.pdbx_strand_id
1 'polypeptide(L)'
;MEMDKMQVVWKNQKELRCGYTTGSCAAAAAKAAAAMLFSGEEVRQVSLMTPKGIELYLEVEEIQRENESVSCAIQKDSGDDPDVTNGIFVYAKITKKKEKGMTLDGGIGVGRFTRKVLEQEAGEAAINKVPRQMIREAVQSQIEKYEWDGGADVLIYIPEGVEIAKKTFNPRLGIEGGISVLGTSGIVEPMSEQALTQTIFLEMKILCEEGHRYCYLTPGNYGNDFLRQTLGYDQELAVKCSNYIGDAIDDGVRLKMDGLLLVGHIGKLVKIAAGVMNTHSRQADARMEVLAVHAAMAGADRETVCALMECFTTKEALEILEAKGLLEETMRTVMEKIEYHLTKRAGEKMKVGALMFSDELGVLGKTSLVDELRKKIG
;
A
#
# COMPACT_ATOMS: atom_id res chain seq x y z
N MET A 1 6.72 27.76 25.87
CA MET A 1 7.21 27.01 24.70
C MET A 1 6.21 25.89 24.50
N GLU A 2 5.22 26.09 23.65
CA GLU A 2 4.24 25.04 23.32
C GLU A 2 4.95 23.95 22.53
N MET A 3 5.12 22.80 23.18
CA MET A 3 5.60 21.61 22.50
C MET A 3 4.60 21.25 21.39
N ASP A 4 5.12 21.15 20.21
CA ASP A 4 4.53 20.81 18.94
C ASP A 4 3.42 19.76 19.08
N LYS A 5 2.17 20.18 18.87
CA LYS A 5 1.05 19.23 18.78
C LYS A 5 1.19 18.52 17.45
N MET A 6 1.93 17.41 17.41
CA MET A 6 1.88 16.50 16.27
C MET A 6 0.42 16.28 15.89
N GLN A 7 0.13 16.40 14.60
CA GLN A 7 -1.23 16.26 14.11
C GLN A 7 -1.80 14.91 14.53
N VAL A 8 -3.01 14.90 15.05
CA VAL A 8 -3.75 13.70 15.38
C VAL A 8 -4.88 13.51 14.38
N VAL A 9 -5.23 12.26 14.11
CA VAL A 9 -6.37 11.88 13.30
C VAL A 9 -7.30 11.00 14.12
N TRP A 10 -8.60 11.20 13.96
CA TRP A 10 -9.60 10.39 14.64
C TRP A 10 -9.95 9.19 13.75
N LYS A 11 -9.50 7.99 14.14
CA LYS A 11 -9.83 6.74 13.44
C LYS A 11 -10.21 5.64 14.42
N ASN A 12 -11.19 4.85 14.05
CA ASN A 12 -11.61 3.69 14.83
C ASN A 12 -11.99 4.03 16.27
N GLN A 13 -12.64 5.18 16.50
CA GLN A 13 -13.03 5.70 17.83
C GLN A 13 -11.81 5.96 18.73
N LYS A 14 -10.64 6.20 18.16
CA LYS A 14 -9.41 6.54 18.84
C LYS A 14 -8.75 7.73 18.17
N GLU A 15 -8.14 8.55 18.98
CA GLU A 15 -7.22 9.57 18.53
C GLU A 15 -5.87 8.91 18.29
N LEU A 16 -5.34 9.05 17.07
CA LEU A 16 -4.07 8.46 16.64
C LEU A 16 -3.11 9.58 16.25
N ARG A 17 -1.88 9.50 16.76
CA ARG A 17 -0.81 10.46 16.47
C ARG A 17 -0.23 10.20 15.07
N CYS A 18 -0.19 11.24 14.24
CA CYS A 18 0.51 11.22 12.97
C CYS A 18 2.04 11.18 13.18
N GLY A 19 2.73 10.68 12.20
CA GLY A 19 4.19 10.73 12.10
C GLY A 19 4.65 11.49 10.87
N TYR A 20 5.92 11.33 10.50
CA TYR A 20 6.49 11.90 9.29
C TYR A 20 7.20 10.85 8.44
N THR A 21 7.22 11.10 7.12
CA THR A 21 7.66 10.12 6.13
C THR A 21 9.18 10.03 6.04
N THR A 22 9.71 8.94 5.44
CA THR A 22 11.14 8.84 5.10
C THR A 22 11.60 10.00 4.21
N GLY A 23 10.70 10.50 3.33
CA GLY A 23 10.97 11.68 2.51
C GLY A 23 11.18 12.95 3.33
N SER A 24 10.36 13.16 4.37
CA SER A 24 10.53 14.29 5.28
C SER A 24 11.81 14.19 6.10
N CYS A 25 12.14 12.98 6.61
CA CYS A 25 13.41 12.77 7.30
C CYS A 25 14.61 13.09 6.40
N ALA A 26 14.61 12.58 5.16
CA ALA A 26 15.68 12.82 4.20
C ALA A 26 15.84 14.31 3.85
N ALA A 27 14.73 15.01 3.63
CA ALA A 27 14.76 16.45 3.33
C ALA A 27 15.22 17.29 4.53
N ALA A 28 14.79 16.94 5.74
CA ALA A 28 15.21 17.62 6.97
C ALA A 28 16.70 17.38 7.27
N ALA A 29 17.17 16.12 7.15
CA ALA A 29 18.60 15.80 7.30
C ALA A 29 19.44 16.54 6.27
N ALA A 30 19.00 16.59 5.00
CA ALA A 30 19.71 17.33 3.95
C ALA A 30 19.74 18.84 4.22
N LYS A 31 18.62 19.42 4.69
CA LYS A 31 18.56 20.84 5.09
C LYS A 31 19.54 21.16 6.21
N ALA A 32 19.54 20.32 7.26
CA ALA A 32 20.42 20.52 8.42
C ALA A 32 21.90 20.36 8.04
N ALA A 33 22.25 19.30 7.30
CA ALA A 33 23.61 19.07 6.84
C ALA A 33 24.11 20.22 5.94
N ALA A 34 23.28 20.72 5.01
CA ALA A 34 23.60 21.87 4.17
C ALA A 34 23.76 23.15 5.01
N ALA A 35 22.87 23.42 5.95
CA ALA A 35 22.97 24.56 6.85
C ALA A 35 24.29 24.54 7.61
N MET A 36 24.66 23.42 8.22
CA MET A 36 25.93 23.24 8.94
C MET A 36 27.15 23.36 8.05
N LEU A 37 27.07 22.84 6.81
CA LEU A 37 28.20 22.88 5.86
C LEU A 37 28.49 24.30 5.38
N PHE A 38 27.46 25.10 5.11
CA PHE A 38 27.64 26.46 4.56
C PHE A 38 27.83 27.53 5.65
N SER A 39 27.19 27.38 6.83
CA SER A 39 27.37 28.33 7.93
C SER A 39 28.62 28.07 8.76
N GLY A 40 29.08 26.82 8.85
CA GLY A 40 30.06 26.37 9.82
C GLY A 40 29.53 26.14 11.24
N GLU A 41 28.27 26.49 11.53
CA GLU A 41 27.66 26.36 12.83
C GLU A 41 27.00 24.98 12.99
N GLU A 42 26.80 24.51 14.21
CA GLU A 42 26.09 23.28 14.51
C GLU A 42 24.58 23.52 14.57
N VAL A 43 23.80 22.65 13.94
CA VAL A 43 22.33 22.71 13.92
C VAL A 43 21.80 21.43 14.57
N ARG A 44 21.18 21.57 15.75
CA ARG A 44 20.59 20.44 16.50
C ARG A 44 19.09 20.30 16.33
N GLN A 45 18.43 21.27 15.72
CA GLN A 45 17.02 21.21 15.38
C GLN A 45 16.79 21.89 14.05
N VAL A 46 15.95 21.32 13.22
CA VAL A 46 15.64 21.83 11.88
C VAL A 46 14.13 21.88 11.66
N SER A 47 13.63 22.98 11.10
CA SER A 47 12.26 23.07 10.64
C SER A 47 12.14 22.64 9.17
N LEU A 48 11.06 21.93 8.84
CA LEU A 48 10.74 21.50 7.48
C LEU A 48 9.26 21.72 7.19
N MET A 49 8.95 22.51 6.18
CA MET A 49 7.58 22.63 5.66
C MET A 49 7.28 21.41 4.77
N THR A 50 6.23 20.67 5.12
CA THR A 50 5.81 19.50 4.33
C THR A 50 4.89 19.91 3.17
N PRO A 51 4.74 19.07 2.12
CA PRO A 51 3.78 19.32 1.05
C PRO A 51 2.32 19.46 1.53
N LYS A 52 1.99 18.88 2.68
CA LYS A 52 0.67 19.03 3.33
C LYS A 52 0.48 20.41 3.99
N GLY A 53 1.50 21.26 4.03
CA GLY A 53 1.47 22.57 4.66
C GLY A 53 1.66 22.53 6.19
N ILE A 54 2.20 21.45 6.72
CA ILE A 54 2.53 21.27 8.14
C ILE A 54 4.03 21.50 8.31
N GLU A 55 4.41 22.40 9.22
CA GLU A 55 5.80 22.60 9.59
C GLU A 55 6.19 21.59 10.67
N LEU A 56 7.24 20.81 10.40
CA LEU A 56 7.84 19.86 11.33
C LEU A 56 9.08 20.49 11.97
N TYR A 57 9.28 20.22 13.27
CA TYR A 57 10.49 20.56 14.01
C TYR A 57 11.17 19.26 14.44
N LEU A 58 12.33 18.97 13.85
CA LEU A 58 12.95 17.66 13.94
C LEU A 58 14.34 17.80 14.58
N GLU A 59 14.65 16.89 15.51
CA GLU A 59 15.96 16.80 16.14
C GLU A 59 16.97 16.25 15.14
N VAL A 60 18.17 16.83 15.15
CA VAL A 60 19.29 16.47 14.29
C VAL A 60 20.29 15.65 15.09
N GLU A 61 20.54 14.45 14.64
CA GLU A 61 21.35 13.47 15.33
C GLU A 61 22.53 13.00 14.46
N GLU A 62 23.46 12.25 15.05
CA GLU A 62 24.57 11.58 14.34
C GLU A 62 25.38 12.54 13.44
N ILE A 63 25.67 13.76 13.95
CA ILE A 63 26.38 14.81 13.18
C ILE A 63 27.83 14.40 12.98
N GLN A 64 28.28 14.35 11.73
CA GLN A 64 29.67 14.12 11.34
C GLN A 64 30.15 15.21 10.39
N ARG A 65 31.32 15.79 10.65
CA ARG A 65 31.89 16.88 9.85
C ARG A 65 33.23 16.48 9.27
N GLU A 66 33.37 16.71 7.99
CA GLU A 66 34.63 16.61 7.24
C GLU A 66 34.91 17.98 6.61
N ASN A 67 36.11 18.18 6.03
CA ASN A 67 36.50 19.49 5.49
C ASN A 67 35.51 20.03 4.43
N GLU A 68 35.05 19.16 3.53
CA GLU A 68 34.20 19.53 2.37
C GLU A 68 32.81 18.94 2.48
N SER A 69 32.47 18.23 3.56
CA SER A 69 31.18 17.58 3.71
C SER A 69 30.68 17.54 5.15
N VAL A 70 29.35 17.52 5.28
CA VAL A 70 28.66 17.27 6.56
C VAL A 70 27.63 16.20 6.35
N SER A 71 27.50 15.27 7.27
CA SER A 71 26.39 14.35 7.35
C SER A 71 25.69 14.44 8.71
N CYS A 72 24.40 14.18 8.71
CA CYS A 72 23.58 14.03 9.92
C CYS A 72 22.39 13.15 9.65
N ALA A 73 21.67 12.79 10.71
CA ALA A 73 20.49 11.93 10.64
C ALA A 73 19.26 12.59 11.27
N ILE A 74 18.12 12.14 10.82
CA ILE A 74 16.81 12.34 11.48
C ILE A 74 16.24 10.97 11.80
N GLN A 75 15.88 10.74 13.07
CA GLN A 75 15.17 9.52 13.45
C GLN A 75 13.73 9.59 12.97
N LYS A 76 13.28 8.55 12.27
CA LYS A 76 11.91 8.49 11.75
C LYS A 76 10.92 8.16 12.88
N ASP A 77 9.89 8.96 13.01
CA ASP A 77 8.74 8.69 13.87
C ASP A 77 7.49 8.49 12.98
N SER A 78 6.93 7.29 13.00
CA SER A 78 5.73 6.94 12.23
C SER A 78 4.43 7.24 12.99
N GLY A 79 4.50 7.84 14.17
CA GLY A 79 3.33 8.02 15.02
C GLY A 79 2.76 6.68 15.50
N ASP A 80 1.45 6.56 15.46
CA ASP A 80 0.75 5.34 15.85
C ASP A 80 0.54 4.37 14.65
N ASP A 81 1.22 4.62 13.52
CA ASP A 81 1.19 3.71 12.38
C ASP A 81 2.13 2.51 12.62
N PRO A 82 1.68 1.25 12.38
CA PRO A 82 2.52 0.06 12.54
C PRO A 82 3.54 -0.11 11.40
N ASP A 83 4.24 0.94 11.06
CA ASP A 83 5.24 0.97 9.99
C ASP A 83 6.55 0.32 10.46
N VAL A 84 7.06 -0.65 9.69
CA VAL A 84 8.33 -1.34 9.97
C VAL A 84 9.55 -0.42 9.92
N THR A 85 9.41 0.78 9.36
CA THR A 85 10.45 1.80 9.28
C THR A 85 10.43 2.77 10.47
N ASN A 86 9.59 2.55 11.48
CA ASN A 86 9.56 3.38 12.67
C ASN A 86 10.88 3.28 13.46
N GLY A 87 11.42 4.42 13.86
CA GLY A 87 12.64 4.51 14.68
C GLY A 87 13.96 4.41 13.91
N ILE A 88 13.96 4.15 12.59
CA ILE A 88 15.20 4.13 11.80
C ILE A 88 15.80 5.52 11.65
N PHE A 89 17.12 5.57 11.44
CA PHE A 89 17.81 6.80 11.10
C PHE A 89 17.91 6.99 9.59
N VAL A 90 17.48 8.17 9.12
CA VAL A 90 17.60 8.59 7.73
C VAL A 90 18.67 9.67 7.65
N TYR A 91 19.76 9.34 6.99
CA TYR A 91 20.95 10.20 6.88
C TYR A 91 20.96 10.97 5.57
N ALA A 92 21.53 12.16 5.62
CA ALA A 92 21.94 12.90 4.45
C ALA A 92 23.41 13.36 4.60
N LYS A 93 24.23 13.10 3.60
CA LYS A 93 25.58 13.68 3.45
C LYS A 93 25.55 14.73 2.34
N ILE A 94 25.98 15.96 2.67
CA ILE A 94 26.12 17.05 1.71
C ILE A 94 27.60 17.32 1.51
N THR A 95 28.05 17.34 0.27
CA THR A 95 29.42 17.65 -0.11
C THR A 95 29.45 18.92 -0.96
N LYS A 96 30.34 19.87 -0.67
CA LYS A 96 30.54 21.09 -1.47
C LYS A 96 31.02 20.73 -2.87
N LYS A 97 30.52 21.48 -3.84
CA LYS A 97 30.91 21.38 -5.25
C LYS A 97 31.22 22.75 -5.80
N LYS A 98 32.32 22.88 -6.52
CA LYS A 98 32.71 24.18 -7.12
C LYS A 98 31.82 24.54 -8.29
N GLU A 99 31.44 23.54 -9.09
CA GLU A 99 30.54 23.73 -10.22
C GLU A 99 29.10 23.93 -9.71
N LYS A 100 28.36 24.82 -10.36
CA LYS A 100 26.93 25.02 -10.08
C LYS A 100 26.13 23.75 -10.38
N GLY A 101 25.08 23.55 -9.61
CA GLY A 101 24.17 22.44 -9.77
C GLY A 101 24.19 21.47 -8.60
N MET A 102 23.20 20.59 -8.58
CA MET A 102 22.98 19.64 -7.49
C MET A 102 22.79 18.23 -8.04
N THR A 103 23.58 17.29 -7.54
CA THR A 103 23.30 15.86 -7.72
C THR A 103 22.52 15.33 -6.51
N LEU A 104 21.73 14.30 -6.70
CA LEU A 104 21.02 13.60 -5.62
C LEU A 104 21.00 12.12 -5.94
N ASP A 105 21.59 11.34 -5.05
CA ASP A 105 21.63 9.87 -5.16
C ASP A 105 21.35 9.17 -3.83
N GLY A 106 21.12 7.86 -3.88
CA GLY A 106 20.94 6.98 -2.74
C GLY A 106 22.19 6.16 -2.46
N GLY A 107 22.61 6.10 -1.19
CA GLY A 107 23.66 5.24 -0.67
C GLY A 107 23.13 3.95 -0.06
N ILE A 108 23.88 3.39 0.89
CA ILE A 108 23.57 2.14 1.59
C ILE A 108 22.15 2.20 2.16
N GLY A 109 21.35 1.14 1.91
CA GLY A 109 19.99 0.98 2.45
C GLY A 109 18.92 1.81 1.78
N VAL A 110 19.27 2.68 0.82
CA VAL A 110 18.31 3.22 -0.16
C VAL A 110 18.31 2.28 -1.35
N GLY A 111 17.16 1.71 -1.65
CA GLY A 111 17.01 0.77 -2.76
C GLY A 111 17.26 1.42 -4.12
N ARG A 112 17.51 0.58 -5.14
CA ARG A 112 17.60 1.01 -6.54
C ARG A 112 16.61 0.24 -7.38
N PHE A 113 16.07 0.91 -8.39
CA PHE A 113 15.19 0.26 -9.36
C PHE A 113 16.00 -0.70 -10.22
N THR A 114 15.60 -1.97 -10.27
CA THR A 114 16.22 -2.99 -11.14
C THR A 114 15.67 -2.95 -12.57
N ARG A 115 14.57 -2.26 -12.75
CA ARG A 115 13.85 -2.07 -14.02
C ARG A 115 13.22 -0.68 -14.05
N LYS A 116 12.78 -0.24 -15.22
CA LYS A 116 12.01 0.99 -15.33
C LYS A 116 10.67 0.82 -14.60
N VAL A 117 10.41 1.67 -13.63
CA VAL A 117 9.15 1.70 -12.87
C VAL A 117 8.62 3.12 -12.87
N LEU A 118 7.45 3.32 -13.46
CA LEU A 118 6.86 4.65 -13.63
C LEU A 118 7.76 5.60 -14.45
N GLU A 119 8.16 6.71 -13.83
CA GLU A 119 9.03 7.74 -14.41
C GLU A 119 10.52 7.51 -14.08
N GLN A 120 10.87 6.43 -13.36
CA GLN A 120 12.22 6.17 -12.88
C GLN A 120 12.90 5.07 -13.69
N GLU A 121 14.12 5.32 -14.10
CA GLU A 121 14.90 4.40 -14.92
C GLU A 121 15.60 3.34 -14.05
N ALA A 122 15.96 2.21 -14.67
CA ALA A 122 16.75 1.19 -14.01
C ALA A 122 18.10 1.77 -13.54
N GLY A 123 18.51 1.39 -12.32
CA GLY A 123 19.72 1.89 -11.67
C GLY A 123 19.54 3.17 -10.87
N GLU A 124 18.44 3.90 -11.02
CA GLU A 124 18.17 5.08 -10.19
C GLU A 124 17.87 4.70 -8.73
N ALA A 125 18.29 5.56 -7.80
CA ALA A 125 17.94 5.42 -6.39
C ALA A 125 16.42 5.54 -6.20
N ALA A 126 15.87 4.67 -5.36
CA ALA A 126 14.43 4.63 -5.05
C ALA A 126 14.01 5.80 -4.14
N ILE A 127 14.25 7.01 -4.62
CA ILE A 127 13.80 8.26 -4.01
C ILE A 127 12.68 8.80 -4.90
N ASN A 128 11.45 8.81 -4.40
CA ASN A 128 10.27 9.19 -5.18
C ASN A 128 10.29 10.69 -5.54
N LYS A 129 9.48 11.09 -6.53
CA LYS A 129 9.45 12.44 -7.11
C LYS A 129 9.30 13.54 -6.04
N VAL A 130 8.30 13.42 -5.15
CA VAL A 130 8.05 14.42 -4.10
C VAL A 130 9.21 14.53 -3.11
N PRO A 131 9.72 13.44 -2.49
CA PRO A 131 10.95 13.50 -1.70
C PRO A 131 12.16 14.09 -2.45
N ARG A 132 12.39 13.74 -3.72
CA ARG A 132 13.46 14.35 -4.54
C ARG A 132 13.32 15.86 -4.60
N GLN A 133 12.11 16.35 -4.82
CA GLN A 133 11.81 17.78 -4.86
C GLN A 133 12.05 18.43 -3.49
N MET A 134 11.52 17.86 -2.41
CA MET A 134 11.70 18.37 -1.05
C MET A 134 13.18 18.47 -0.67
N ILE A 135 13.97 17.43 -0.96
CA ILE A 135 15.42 17.43 -0.67
C ILE A 135 16.13 18.53 -1.46
N ARG A 136 15.83 18.65 -2.76
CA ARG A 136 16.45 19.68 -3.62
C ARG A 136 16.12 21.09 -3.15
N GLU A 137 14.84 21.37 -2.86
CA GLU A 137 14.39 22.66 -2.34
C GLU A 137 15.04 22.99 -0.98
N ALA A 138 15.10 21.99 -0.09
CA ALA A 138 15.72 22.14 1.22
C ALA A 138 17.21 22.52 1.13
N VAL A 139 17.99 21.85 0.28
CA VAL A 139 19.41 22.16 0.09
C VAL A 139 19.61 23.47 -0.66
N GLN A 140 18.81 23.71 -1.71
CA GLN A 140 18.86 24.94 -2.50
C GLN A 140 18.60 26.18 -1.63
N SER A 141 17.64 26.11 -0.72
CA SER A 141 17.33 27.19 0.22
C SER A 141 18.54 27.55 1.12
N GLN A 142 19.39 26.59 1.44
CA GLN A 142 20.61 26.85 2.24
C GLN A 142 21.75 27.40 1.39
N ILE A 143 21.90 26.91 0.14
CA ILE A 143 22.86 27.49 -0.83
C ILE A 143 22.58 28.99 -1.01
N GLU A 144 21.32 29.35 -1.22
CA GLU A 144 20.87 30.74 -1.39
C GLU A 144 21.04 31.55 -0.10
N LYS A 145 20.61 31.01 1.05
CA LYS A 145 20.69 31.70 2.36
C LYS A 145 22.11 32.06 2.75
N TYR A 146 23.10 31.22 2.43
CA TYR A 146 24.49 31.40 2.77
C TYR A 146 25.35 31.86 1.58
N GLU A 147 24.72 32.27 0.48
CA GLU A 147 25.36 32.87 -0.70
C GLU A 147 26.52 32.01 -1.26
N TRP A 148 26.36 30.65 -1.20
CA TRP A 148 27.36 29.75 -1.77
C TRP A 148 27.33 29.78 -3.30
N ASP A 149 28.43 30.19 -3.97
CA ASP A 149 28.48 30.34 -5.44
C ASP A 149 28.73 29.00 -6.19
N GLY A 150 28.80 27.88 -5.49
CA GLY A 150 28.96 26.54 -6.05
C GLY A 150 27.66 25.73 -6.05
N GLY A 151 27.84 24.43 -6.17
CA GLY A 151 26.77 23.42 -6.06
C GLY A 151 26.93 22.52 -4.84
N ALA A 152 26.17 21.43 -4.81
CA ALA A 152 26.24 20.41 -3.77
C ALA A 152 25.96 19.02 -4.33
N ASP A 153 26.67 18.02 -3.84
CA ASP A 153 26.34 16.62 -4.02
C ASP A 153 25.59 16.12 -2.77
N VAL A 154 24.44 15.52 -2.98
CA VAL A 154 23.53 15.04 -1.92
C VAL A 154 23.47 13.52 -1.97
N LEU A 155 23.83 12.86 -0.87
CA LEU A 155 23.72 11.42 -0.71
C LEU A 155 22.77 11.11 0.45
N ILE A 156 21.68 10.39 0.18
CA ILE A 156 20.76 9.89 1.20
C ILE A 156 21.08 8.44 1.49
N TYR A 157 21.21 8.03 2.76
CA TYR A 157 21.49 6.65 3.13
C TYR A 157 20.77 6.25 4.40
N ILE A 158 20.43 4.96 4.52
CA ILE A 158 19.59 4.39 5.57
C ILE A 158 20.16 3.00 5.89
N PRO A 159 21.21 2.86 6.71
CA PRO A 159 21.92 1.59 6.90
C PRO A 159 20.99 0.41 7.23
N GLU A 160 20.01 0.61 8.12
CA GLU A 160 19.04 -0.42 8.49
C GLU A 160 18.09 -0.81 7.33
N GLY A 161 18.01 0.05 6.31
CA GLY A 161 17.13 -0.15 5.16
C GLY A 161 17.41 -1.44 4.39
N VAL A 162 18.65 -1.94 4.41
CA VAL A 162 19.03 -3.22 3.78
C VAL A 162 18.24 -4.39 4.36
N GLU A 163 18.16 -4.49 5.67
CA GLU A 163 17.45 -5.58 6.34
C GLU A 163 15.93 -5.35 6.36
N ILE A 164 15.51 -4.11 6.51
CA ILE A 164 14.09 -3.75 6.54
C ILE A 164 13.43 -4.01 5.19
N ALA A 165 14.12 -3.75 4.08
CA ALA A 165 13.61 -3.98 2.73
C ALA A 165 13.08 -5.41 2.52
N LYS A 166 13.69 -6.41 3.15
CA LYS A 166 13.27 -7.80 3.10
C LYS A 166 11.85 -8.04 3.67
N LYS A 167 11.37 -7.12 4.52
CA LYS A 167 10.05 -7.16 5.17
C LYS A 167 9.02 -6.26 4.50
N THR A 168 9.41 -5.57 3.42
CA THR A 168 8.56 -4.61 2.68
C THR A 168 8.13 -5.19 1.33
N PHE A 169 7.28 -4.44 0.62
CA PHE A 169 6.90 -4.75 -0.76
C PHE A 169 7.96 -4.36 -1.80
N ASN A 170 9.05 -3.71 -1.41
CA ASN A 170 10.06 -3.19 -2.34
C ASN A 170 10.60 -4.22 -3.34
N PRO A 171 10.93 -5.48 -2.95
CA PRO A 171 11.39 -6.47 -3.92
C PRO A 171 10.37 -6.74 -5.03
N ARG A 172 9.07 -6.79 -4.70
CA ARG A 172 7.99 -6.96 -5.69
C ARG A 172 7.87 -5.76 -6.64
N LEU A 173 8.23 -4.57 -6.16
CA LEU A 173 8.25 -3.35 -6.95
C LEU A 173 9.55 -3.20 -7.77
N GLY A 174 10.40 -4.22 -7.82
CA GLY A 174 11.70 -4.15 -8.49
C GLY A 174 12.67 -3.17 -7.85
N ILE A 175 12.60 -3.02 -6.52
CA ILE A 175 13.51 -2.17 -5.74
C ILE A 175 14.38 -3.09 -4.89
N GLU A 176 15.68 -3.09 -5.14
CA GLU A 176 16.66 -3.93 -4.47
C GLU A 176 17.70 -3.11 -3.69
N GLY A 177 18.34 -3.77 -2.71
CA GLY A 177 19.44 -3.20 -1.92
C GLY A 177 19.02 -2.26 -0.79
N GLY A 178 17.73 -1.97 -0.64
CA GLY A 178 17.25 -1.10 0.43
C GLY A 178 15.76 -0.75 0.33
N ILE A 179 15.35 0.20 1.18
CA ILE A 179 13.98 0.73 1.18
C ILE A 179 13.85 1.94 0.24
N SER A 180 12.63 2.28 -0.15
CA SER A 180 12.34 3.52 -0.87
C SER A 180 12.21 4.71 0.07
N VAL A 181 12.71 5.85 -0.37
CA VAL A 181 12.45 7.16 0.25
C VAL A 181 11.16 7.71 -0.36
N LEU A 182 10.07 7.65 0.39
CA LEU A 182 8.73 7.96 -0.08
C LEU A 182 7.98 8.92 0.85
N GLY A 183 6.83 9.42 0.38
CA GLY A 183 5.91 10.28 1.12
C GLY A 183 5.46 11.46 0.28
N THR A 184 4.21 11.44 -0.18
CA THR A 184 3.64 12.50 -1.03
C THR A 184 3.17 13.72 -0.24
N SER A 185 2.68 13.49 0.98
CA SER A 185 2.22 14.55 1.90
C SER A 185 3.29 15.04 2.88
N GLY A 186 4.36 14.25 3.07
CA GLY A 186 5.36 14.44 4.11
C GLY A 186 4.95 13.92 5.49
N ILE A 187 3.68 13.59 5.69
CA ILE A 187 3.09 13.14 6.96
C ILE A 187 2.64 11.68 6.83
N VAL A 188 2.88 10.89 7.87
CA VAL A 188 2.32 9.54 8.02
C VAL A 188 1.00 9.66 8.79
N GLU A 189 -0.09 9.35 8.12
CA GLU A 189 -1.39 9.19 8.78
C GLU A 189 -1.59 7.73 9.13
N PRO A 190 -1.72 7.36 10.42
CA PRO A 190 -1.89 5.98 10.83
C PRO A 190 -3.07 5.32 10.14
N MET A 191 -2.89 4.06 9.72
CA MET A 191 -3.92 3.24 9.07
C MET A 191 -4.54 3.95 7.83
N SER A 192 -3.72 4.57 7.00
CA SER A 192 -4.17 5.29 5.81
C SER A 192 -4.73 4.34 4.75
N GLU A 193 -6.05 4.42 4.51
CA GLU A 193 -6.71 3.68 3.41
C GLU A 193 -6.16 4.11 2.05
N GLN A 194 -5.86 5.39 1.90
CA GLN A 194 -5.26 5.93 0.67
C GLN A 194 -3.88 5.33 0.39
N ALA A 195 -3.05 5.11 1.40
CA ALA A 195 -1.75 4.48 1.22
C ALA A 195 -1.89 3.02 0.74
N LEU A 196 -2.87 2.28 1.30
CA LEU A 196 -3.15 0.90 0.89
C LEU A 196 -3.68 0.82 -0.55
N THR A 197 -4.64 1.68 -0.93
CA THR A 197 -5.18 1.69 -2.29
C THR A 197 -4.13 2.15 -3.31
N GLN A 198 -3.25 3.09 -2.96
CA GLN A 198 -2.11 3.45 -3.81
C GLN A 198 -1.13 2.30 -4.03
N THR A 199 -0.89 1.47 -3.02
CA THR A 199 -0.04 0.28 -3.16
C THR A 199 -0.68 -0.72 -4.13
N ILE A 200 -1.99 -0.99 -4.01
CA ILE A 200 -2.74 -1.86 -4.92
C ILE A 200 -2.62 -1.35 -6.36
N PHE A 201 -2.88 -0.06 -6.57
CA PHE A 201 -2.74 0.58 -7.88
C PHE A 201 -1.34 0.40 -8.47
N LEU A 202 -0.30 0.58 -7.65
CA LEU A 202 1.09 0.48 -8.08
C LEU A 202 1.45 -0.96 -8.48
N GLU A 203 1.05 -1.97 -7.70
CA GLU A 203 1.26 -3.38 -8.02
C GLU A 203 0.59 -3.72 -9.36
N MET A 204 -0.68 -3.34 -9.55
CA MET A 204 -1.40 -3.57 -10.81
C MET A 204 -0.75 -2.85 -12.00
N LYS A 205 -0.28 -1.63 -11.78
CA LYS A 205 0.41 -0.85 -12.82
C LYS A 205 1.71 -1.50 -13.26
N ILE A 206 2.49 -2.03 -12.32
CA ILE A 206 3.73 -2.77 -12.63
C ILE A 206 3.43 -3.99 -13.49
N LEU A 207 2.42 -4.79 -13.13
CA LEU A 207 2.00 -5.92 -13.96
C LEU A 207 1.64 -5.48 -15.38
N CYS A 208 0.93 -4.35 -15.54
CA CYS A 208 0.61 -3.81 -16.86
C CYS A 208 1.86 -3.39 -17.64
N GLU A 209 2.85 -2.77 -17.00
CA GLU A 209 4.11 -2.37 -17.63
C GLU A 209 4.97 -3.57 -18.03
N GLU A 210 4.83 -4.71 -17.34
CA GLU A 210 5.42 -6.01 -17.70
C GLU A 210 4.66 -6.74 -18.82
N GLY A 211 3.57 -6.16 -19.30
CA GLY A 211 2.77 -6.73 -20.39
C GLY A 211 1.61 -7.61 -19.94
N HIS A 212 1.40 -7.78 -18.62
CA HIS A 212 0.28 -8.56 -18.09
C HIS A 212 -1.00 -7.75 -18.11
N ARG A 213 -1.98 -8.23 -18.88
CA ARG A 213 -3.30 -7.60 -19.02
C ARG A 213 -4.37 -8.25 -18.15
N TYR A 214 -4.01 -9.32 -17.47
CA TYR A 214 -4.86 -10.12 -16.58
C TYR A 214 -4.11 -10.39 -15.29
N CYS A 215 -4.82 -10.34 -14.13
CA CYS A 215 -4.23 -10.74 -12.86
C CYS A 215 -5.26 -11.34 -11.91
N TYR A 216 -4.76 -12.00 -10.85
CA TYR A 216 -5.57 -12.38 -9.71
C TYR A 216 -5.70 -11.21 -8.73
N LEU A 217 -6.88 -11.09 -8.12
CA LEU A 217 -7.09 -10.24 -6.94
C LEU A 217 -7.38 -11.10 -5.73
N THR A 218 -6.67 -10.85 -4.62
CA THR A 218 -6.88 -11.62 -3.38
C THR A 218 -7.16 -10.68 -2.20
N PRO A 219 -8.35 -10.82 -1.54
CA PRO A 219 -8.71 -9.99 -0.39
C PRO A 219 -8.02 -10.42 0.92
N GLY A 220 -6.76 -10.78 0.88
CA GLY A 220 -5.98 -11.16 2.05
C GLY A 220 -5.11 -12.40 1.84
N ASN A 221 -4.46 -12.87 2.92
CA ASN A 221 -3.50 -14.00 2.87
C ASN A 221 -4.18 -15.32 2.47
N TYR A 222 -5.37 -15.60 3.02
CA TYR A 222 -6.14 -16.82 2.71
C TYR A 222 -6.33 -17.04 1.21
N GLY A 223 -6.62 -15.99 0.44
CA GLY A 223 -6.75 -16.08 -1.01
C GLY A 223 -5.45 -16.49 -1.70
N ASN A 224 -4.32 -15.91 -1.29
CA ASN A 224 -3.00 -16.27 -1.82
C ASN A 224 -2.60 -17.71 -1.45
N ASP A 225 -2.85 -18.12 -0.22
CA ASP A 225 -2.55 -19.48 0.22
C ASP A 225 -3.40 -20.51 -0.52
N PHE A 226 -4.67 -20.20 -0.74
CA PHE A 226 -5.59 -21.04 -1.51
C PHE A 226 -5.17 -21.13 -2.99
N LEU A 227 -4.78 -20.01 -3.61
CA LEU A 227 -4.25 -19.99 -4.98
C LEU A 227 -3.05 -20.94 -5.12
N ARG A 228 -2.10 -20.85 -4.18
CA ARG A 228 -0.86 -21.63 -4.22
C ARG A 228 -1.11 -23.11 -3.95
N GLN A 229 -1.77 -23.42 -2.84
CA GLN A 229 -1.84 -24.78 -2.29
C GLN A 229 -2.91 -25.64 -2.99
N THR A 230 -4.03 -25.01 -3.34
CA THR A 230 -5.21 -25.75 -3.83
C THR A 230 -5.36 -25.64 -5.36
N LEU A 231 -5.05 -24.48 -5.94
CA LEU A 231 -5.27 -24.25 -7.36
C LEU A 231 -3.97 -24.28 -8.19
N GLY A 232 -2.79 -24.25 -7.55
CA GLY A 232 -1.49 -24.28 -8.21
C GLY A 232 -1.21 -23.08 -9.11
N TYR A 233 -1.78 -21.90 -8.79
CA TYR A 233 -1.65 -20.69 -9.61
C TYR A 233 -0.39 -19.90 -9.28
N ASP A 234 0.08 -19.16 -10.27
CA ASP A 234 1.21 -18.28 -10.13
C ASP A 234 0.87 -17.09 -9.21
N GLN A 235 1.58 -16.97 -8.09
CA GLN A 235 1.41 -15.88 -7.14
C GLN A 235 2.04 -14.57 -7.61
N GLU A 236 2.95 -14.60 -8.58
CA GLU A 236 3.57 -13.39 -9.11
C GLU A 236 2.55 -12.49 -9.82
N LEU A 237 1.48 -13.12 -10.36
CA LEU A 237 0.36 -12.42 -10.99
C LEU A 237 -0.80 -12.14 -10.03
N ALA A 238 -0.58 -12.24 -8.73
CA ALA A 238 -1.61 -12.00 -7.72
C ALA A 238 -1.39 -10.69 -6.96
N VAL A 239 -2.34 -9.77 -7.08
CA VAL A 239 -2.38 -8.50 -6.35
C VAL A 239 -3.25 -8.64 -5.11
N LYS A 240 -2.71 -8.22 -3.96
CA LYS A 240 -3.40 -8.30 -2.69
C LYS A 240 -4.23 -7.04 -2.46
N CYS A 241 -5.53 -7.12 -2.70
CA CYS A 241 -6.44 -5.96 -2.62
C CYS A 241 -7.04 -5.71 -1.22
N SER A 242 -6.73 -6.50 -0.19
CA SER A 242 -7.27 -6.36 1.16
C SER A 242 -8.80 -6.34 1.17
N ASN A 243 -9.40 -5.25 1.66
CA ASN A 243 -10.86 -5.04 1.65
C ASN A 243 -11.32 -4.13 0.49
N TYR A 244 -10.38 -3.58 -0.29
CA TYR A 244 -10.62 -2.54 -1.30
C TYR A 244 -10.87 -3.15 -2.68
N ILE A 245 -11.84 -4.09 -2.76
CA ILE A 245 -12.16 -4.81 -3.99
C ILE A 245 -12.68 -3.84 -5.07
N GLY A 246 -13.51 -2.88 -4.66
CA GLY A 246 -14.06 -1.89 -5.58
C GLY A 246 -12.97 -0.99 -6.17
N ASP A 247 -12.07 -0.48 -5.31
CA ASP A 247 -10.95 0.38 -5.75
C ASP A 247 -10.03 -0.39 -6.71
N ALA A 248 -9.73 -1.66 -6.41
CA ALA A 248 -8.91 -2.50 -7.28
C ALA A 248 -9.56 -2.73 -8.66
N ILE A 249 -10.88 -2.89 -8.73
CA ILE A 249 -11.61 -3.00 -10.01
C ILE A 249 -11.53 -1.68 -10.78
N ASP A 250 -11.75 -0.54 -10.12
CA ASP A 250 -11.67 0.78 -10.74
C ASP A 250 -10.26 1.07 -11.27
N ASP A 251 -9.23 0.67 -10.52
CA ASP A 251 -7.84 0.78 -10.93
C ASP A 251 -7.53 -0.11 -12.14
N GLY A 252 -8.05 -1.34 -12.19
CA GLY A 252 -7.94 -2.22 -13.36
C GLY A 252 -8.55 -1.59 -14.61
N VAL A 253 -9.73 -0.98 -14.49
CA VAL A 253 -10.37 -0.23 -15.59
C VAL A 253 -9.53 0.98 -16.00
N ARG A 254 -9.01 1.74 -15.04
CA ARG A 254 -8.14 2.91 -15.28
C ARG A 254 -6.85 2.52 -15.99
N LEU A 255 -6.25 1.40 -15.63
CA LEU A 255 -5.03 0.83 -16.25
C LEU A 255 -5.32 0.12 -17.58
N LYS A 256 -6.58 0.05 -17.98
CA LYS A 256 -7.06 -0.63 -19.19
C LYS A 256 -6.69 -2.11 -19.19
N MET A 257 -6.73 -2.78 -18.05
CA MET A 257 -6.59 -4.23 -17.98
C MET A 257 -7.74 -4.92 -18.74
N ASP A 258 -7.50 -6.12 -19.25
CA ASP A 258 -8.50 -6.89 -19.98
C ASP A 258 -9.33 -7.77 -19.05
N GLY A 259 -8.76 -8.18 -17.88
CA GLY A 259 -9.53 -8.94 -16.92
C GLY A 259 -8.89 -9.13 -15.55
N LEU A 260 -9.76 -9.38 -14.56
CA LEU A 260 -9.40 -9.65 -13.16
C LEU A 260 -10.13 -10.90 -12.67
N LEU A 261 -9.42 -11.79 -11.98
CA LEU A 261 -10.01 -12.93 -11.29
C LEU A 261 -9.87 -12.77 -9.78
N LEU A 262 -10.98 -12.46 -9.13
CA LEU A 262 -11.07 -12.31 -7.68
C LEU A 262 -11.16 -13.71 -7.03
N VAL A 263 -10.21 -14.03 -6.13
CA VAL A 263 -10.21 -15.29 -5.39
C VAL A 263 -10.19 -14.99 -3.90
N GLY A 264 -11.24 -15.41 -3.20
CA GLY A 264 -11.35 -15.08 -1.80
C GLY A 264 -12.28 -15.94 -0.97
N HIS A 265 -12.07 -15.88 0.34
CA HIS A 265 -12.86 -16.59 1.34
C HIS A 265 -14.28 -16.02 1.43
N ILE A 266 -15.27 -16.89 1.66
CA ILE A 266 -16.70 -16.55 1.79
C ILE A 266 -16.94 -15.41 2.77
N GLY A 267 -16.24 -15.35 3.89
CA GLY A 267 -16.39 -14.29 4.90
C GLY A 267 -16.23 -12.86 4.35
N LYS A 268 -15.58 -12.69 3.19
CA LYS A 268 -15.48 -11.41 2.50
C LYS A 268 -16.33 -11.36 1.23
N LEU A 269 -16.25 -12.39 0.38
CA LEU A 269 -16.87 -12.36 -0.94
C LEU A 269 -18.39 -12.38 -0.92
N VAL A 270 -19.00 -13.04 0.04
CA VAL A 270 -20.46 -13.06 0.18
C VAL A 270 -21.05 -11.65 0.28
N LYS A 271 -20.33 -10.69 0.87
CA LYS A 271 -20.77 -9.29 0.98
C LYS A 271 -20.95 -8.60 -0.38
N ILE A 272 -20.21 -9.05 -1.39
CA ILE A 272 -20.31 -8.50 -2.76
C ILE A 272 -21.69 -8.78 -3.35
N ALA A 273 -22.35 -9.88 -2.95
CA ALA A 273 -23.72 -10.14 -3.39
C ALA A 273 -24.72 -9.07 -2.91
N ALA A 274 -24.42 -8.35 -1.84
CA ALA A 274 -25.16 -7.15 -1.42
C ALA A 274 -24.59 -5.84 -2.04
N GLY A 275 -23.64 -5.91 -2.97
CA GLY A 275 -23.01 -4.75 -3.59
C GLY A 275 -21.94 -4.08 -2.71
N VAL A 276 -21.53 -4.71 -1.60
CA VAL A 276 -20.50 -4.18 -0.70
C VAL A 276 -19.12 -4.40 -1.30
N MET A 277 -18.49 -3.34 -1.78
CA MET A 277 -17.21 -3.38 -2.50
C MET A 277 -15.99 -3.08 -1.61
N ASN A 278 -16.19 -2.50 -0.43
CA ASN A 278 -15.22 -2.49 0.65
C ASN A 278 -15.69 -3.49 1.71
N THR A 279 -15.04 -4.65 1.76
CA THR A 279 -15.48 -5.79 2.59
C THR A 279 -15.06 -5.70 4.06
N HIS A 280 -14.51 -4.57 4.51
CA HIS A 280 -14.19 -4.34 5.91
C HIS A 280 -15.48 -4.35 6.76
N SER A 281 -15.47 -5.06 7.90
CA SER A 281 -16.66 -5.23 8.75
C SER A 281 -17.23 -3.93 9.31
N ARG A 282 -16.42 -2.87 9.41
CA ARG A 282 -16.87 -1.54 9.83
C ARG A 282 -17.63 -0.78 8.76
N GLN A 283 -17.42 -1.11 7.49
CA GLN A 283 -18.15 -0.48 6.39
C GLN A 283 -19.53 -1.10 6.25
N ALA A 284 -19.59 -2.43 6.25
CA ALA A 284 -20.82 -3.18 6.25
C ALA A 284 -20.56 -4.63 6.67
N ASP A 285 -21.54 -5.23 7.34
CA ASP A 285 -21.64 -6.68 7.47
C ASP A 285 -22.85 -7.17 6.71
N ALA A 286 -23.27 -7.79 6.06
CA ALA A 286 -24.45 -8.27 5.37
C ALA A 286 -24.35 -9.77 5.07
N ARG A 287 -23.44 -10.46 5.76
CA ARG A 287 -23.14 -11.87 5.48
C ARG A 287 -24.35 -12.76 5.72
N MET A 288 -24.97 -12.61 6.87
CA MET A 288 -26.10 -13.45 7.26
C MET A 288 -27.34 -13.08 6.49
N GLU A 289 -27.59 -11.80 6.26
CA GLU A 289 -28.68 -11.31 5.44
C GLU A 289 -28.62 -11.87 4.00
N VAL A 290 -27.44 -11.84 3.40
CA VAL A 290 -27.24 -12.42 2.06
C VAL A 290 -27.52 -13.92 2.08
N LEU A 291 -26.91 -14.67 2.99
CA LEU A 291 -27.08 -16.12 3.06
C LEU A 291 -28.53 -16.48 3.35
N ALA A 292 -29.18 -15.80 4.28
CA ALA A 292 -30.59 -16.05 4.64
C ALA A 292 -31.54 -15.77 3.48
N VAL A 293 -31.37 -14.65 2.76
CA VAL A 293 -32.21 -14.32 1.60
C VAL A 293 -32.00 -15.33 0.47
N HIS A 294 -30.76 -15.67 0.14
CA HIS A 294 -30.48 -16.63 -0.92
C HIS A 294 -30.89 -18.06 -0.54
N ALA A 295 -30.81 -18.43 0.74
CA ALA A 295 -31.38 -19.70 1.24
C ALA A 295 -32.91 -19.73 1.11
N ALA A 296 -33.60 -18.64 1.43
CA ALA A 296 -35.05 -18.54 1.24
C ALA A 296 -35.44 -18.70 -0.24
N MET A 297 -34.66 -18.11 -1.17
CA MET A 297 -34.83 -18.30 -2.62
C MET A 297 -34.61 -19.77 -3.03
N ALA A 298 -33.69 -20.46 -2.35
CA ALA A 298 -33.43 -21.90 -2.54
C ALA A 298 -34.48 -22.82 -1.88
N GLY A 299 -35.48 -22.25 -1.22
CA GLY A 299 -36.58 -23.00 -0.60
C GLY A 299 -36.44 -23.26 0.90
N ALA A 300 -35.55 -22.53 1.60
CA ALA A 300 -35.46 -22.62 3.05
C ALA A 300 -36.76 -22.22 3.74
N ASP A 301 -37.14 -22.97 4.75
CA ASP A 301 -38.25 -22.62 5.61
C ASP A 301 -37.90 -21.44 6.54
N ARG A 302 -38.94 -20.88 7.19
CA ARG A 302 -38.78 -19.73 8.09
C ARG A 302 -37.81 -20.04 9.24
N GLU A 303 -37.84 -21.26 9.77
CA GLU A 303 -36.96 -21.66 10.89
C GLU A 303 -35.51 -21.63 10.47
N THR A 304 -35.18 -22.18 9.30
CA THR A 304 -33.83 -22.16 8.72
C THR A 304 -33.35 -20.73 8.43
N VAL A 305 -34.22 -19.87 7.87
CA VAL A 305 -33.87 -18.45 7.63
C VAL A 305 -33.55 -17.72 8.95
N CYS A 306 -34.39 -17.96 9.99
CA CYS A 306 -34.10 -17.36 11.31
C CYS A 306 -32.81 -17.91 11.92
N ALA A 307 -32.55 -19.21 11.81
CA ALA A 307 -31.30 -19.79 12.30
C ALA A 307 -30.06 -19.22 11.61
N LEU A 308 -30.13 -18.99 10.29
CA LEU A 308 -29.06 -18.34 9.54
C LEU A 308 -28.80 -16.91 10.02
N MET A 309 -29.85 -16.14 10.36
CA MET A 309 -29.71 -14.77 10.87
C MET A 309 -29.06 -14.70 12.26
N GLU A 310 -29.16 -15.76 13.05
CA GLU A 310 -28.53 -15.84 14.39
C GLU A 310 -27.06 -16.30 14.36
N CYS A 311 -26.55 -16.74 13.19
CA CYS A 311 -25.16 -17.17 13.06
C CYS A 311 -24.18 -16.01 13.23
N PHE A 312 -23.09 -16.24 13.95
CA PHE A 312 -21.99 -15.27 14.07
C PHE A 312 -20.95 -15.41 12.95
N THR A 313 -20.81 -16.61 12.41
CA THR A 313 -19.78 -16.95 11.41
C THR A 313 -20.40 -17.54 10.15
N THR A 314 -19.73 -17.33 9.02
CA THR A 314 -20.12 -17.99 7.76
C THR A 314 -19.96 -19.51 7.83
N LYS A 315 -19.09 -20.03 8.69
CA LYS A 315 -18.95 -21.47 8.93
C LYS A 315 -20.22 -22.07 9.50
N GLU A 316 -20.76 -21.51 10.59
CA GLU A 316 -22.04 -21.96 11.17
C GLU A 316 -23.16 -21.91 10.14
N ALA A 317 -23.24 -20.85 9.33
CA ALA A 317 -24.25 -20.74 8.30
C ALA A 317 -24.08 -21.82 7.21
N LEU A 318 -22.84 -22.13 6.79
CA LEU A 318 -22.57 -23.21 5.84
C LEU A 318 -22.99 -24.58 6.39
N GLU A 319 -22.70 -24.87 7.66
CA GLU A 319 -23.10 -26.11 8.31
C GLU A 319 -24.63 -26.29 8.31
N ILE A 320 -25.40 -25.22 8.57
CA ILE A 320 -26.87 -25.25 8.50
C ILE A 320 -27.34 -25.52 7.07
N LEU A 321 -26.77 -24.80 6.08
CA LEU A 321 -27.13 -24.95 4.67
C LEU A 321 -26.86 -26.38 4.15
N GLU A 322 -25.70 -26.94 4.54
CA GLU A 322 -25.33 -28.31 4.18
C GLU A 322 -26.29 -29.33 4.80
N ALA A 323 -26.54 -29.21 6.13
CA ALA A 323 -27.46 -30.10 6.84
C ALA A 323 -28.91 -30.08 6.27
N LYS A 324 -29.32 -28.95 5.69
CA LYS A 324 -30.63 -28.78 5.05
C LYS A 324 -30.64 -29.12 3.55
N GLY A 325 -29.51 -29.48 2.95
CA GLY A 325 -29.36 -29.73 1.52
C GLY A 325 -29.59 -28.51 0.63
N LEU A 326 -29.36 -27.30 1.18
CA LEU A 326 -29.63 -26.03 0.50
C LEU A 326 -28.33 -25.34 0.03
N LEU A 327 -27.14 -25.91 0.35
CA LEU A 327 -25.85 -25.25 0.14
C LEU A 327 -25.60 -24.94 -1.34
N GLU A 328 -25.74 -25.91 -2.22
CA GLU A 328 -25.44 -25.77 -3.65
C GLU A 328 -26.28 -24.68 -4.31
N GLU A 329 -27.61 -24.73 -4.12
CA GLU A 329 -28.53 -23.77 -4.73
C GLU A 329 -28.34 -22.34 -4.14
N THR A 330 -28.13 -22.24 -2.83
CA THR A 330 -27.84 -20.97 -2.18
C THR A 330 -26.54 -20.34 -2.75
N MET A 331 -25.46 -21.13 -2.85
CA MET A 331 -24.20 -20.63 -3.38
C MET A 331 -24.30 -20.26 -4.87
N ARG A 332 -25.07 -21.01 -5.66
CA ARG A 332 -25.32 -20.68 -7.07
C ARG A 332 -25.90 -19.27 -7.21
N THR A 333 -26.97 -19.00 -6.49
CA THR A 333 -27.66 -17.70 -6.57
C THR A 333 -26.81 -16.56 -5.96
N VAL A 334 -26.04 -16.82 -4.91
CA VAL A 334 -25.06 -15.88 -4.36
C VAL A 334 -24.00 -15.52 -5.42
N MET A 335 -23.44 -16.52 -6.12
CA MET A 335 -22.42 -16.28 -7.14
C MET A 335 -22.96 -15.50 -8.34
N GLU A 336 -24.19 -15.78 -8.78
CA GLU A 336 -24.86 -14.98 -9.82
C GLU A 336 -24.99 -13.50 -9.41
N LYS A 337 -25.30 -13.25 -8.14
CA LYS A 337 -25.43 -11.89 -7.64
C LYS A 337 -24.08 -11.20 -7.49
N ILE A 338 -23.04 -11.93 -7.09
CA ILE A 338 -21.65 -11.44 -7.10
C ILE A 338 -21.24 -11.05 -8.52
N GLU A 339 -21.47 -11.93 -9.50
CA GLU A 339 -21.16 -11.66 -10.90
C GLU A 339 -21.84 -10.39 -11.40
N TYR A 340 -23.12 -10.22 -11.10
CA TYR A 340 -23.86 -9.02 -11.44
C TYR A 340 -23.20 -7.74 -10.91
N HIS A 341 -22.80 -7.71 -9.63
CA HIS A 341 -22.20 -6.52 -9.03
C HIS A 341 -20.80 -6.25 -9.54
N LEU A 342 -19.98 -7.28 -9.76
CA LEU A 342 -18.63 -7.15 -10.31
C LEU A 342 -18.68 -6.63 -11.76
N THR A 343 -19.52 -7.21 -12.59
CA THR A 343 -19.71 -6.78 -13.99
C THR A 343 -20.25 -5.36 -14.08
N LYS A 344 -21.21 -5.02 -13.21
CA LYS A 344 -21.75 -3.66 -13.15
C LYS A 344 -20.68 -2.63 -12.79
N ARG A 345 -19.74 -2.97 -11.90
CA ARG A 345 -18.65 -2.06 -11.50
C ARG A 345 -17.60 -1.91 -12.60
N ALA A 346 -17.17 -3.01 -13.20
CA ALA A 346 -16.18 -2.99 -14.27
C ALA A 346 -16.74 -2.40 -15.58
N GLY A 347 -18.04 -2.46 -15.78
CA GLY A 347 -18.70 -2.10 -17.03
C GLY A 347 -18.28 -3.05 -18.17
N GLU A 348 -18.42 -2.57 -19.42
CA GLU A 348 -18.03 -3.35 -20.60
C GLU A 348 -16.52 -3.27 -20.88
N LYS A 349 -15.77 -2.58 -20.04
CA LYS A 349 -14.35 -2.23 -20.31
C LYS A 349 -13.39 -3.34 -19.88
N MET A 350 -13.77 -4.18 -18.94
CA MET A 350 -12.91 -5.20 -18.36
C MET A 350 -13.73 -6.40 -17.88
N LYS A 351 -13.23 -7.62 -18.13
CA LYS A 351 -13.82 -8.85 -17.63
C LYS A 351 -13.49 -9.07 -16.16
N VAL A 352 -14.47 -9.34 -15.31
CA VAL A 352 -14.22 -9.66 -13.91
C VAL A 352 -14.96 -10.94 -13.54
N GLY A 353 -14.21 -11.87 -12.96
CA GLY A 353 -14.76 -13.11 -12.41
C GLY A 353 -14.42 -13.25 -10.94
N ALA A 354 -15.12 -14.14 -10.25
CA ALA A 354 -14.88 -14.47 -8.85
C ALA A 354 -14.95 -15.96 -8.58
N LEU A 355 -14.01 -16.44 -7.74
CA LEU A 355 -14.01 -17.77 -7.15
C LEU A 355 -14.08 -17.62 -5.64
N MET A 356 -15.10 -18.21 -5.01
CA MET A 356 -15.34 -18.16 -3.58
C MET A 356 -15.06 -19.53 -2.95
N PHE A 357 -14.39 -19.54 -1.80
CA PHE A 357 -14.06 -20.75 -1.06
C PHE A 357 -14.28 -20.61 0.44
N SER A 358 -14.31 -21.73 1.16
CA SER A 358 -14.16 -21.82 2.60
C SER A 358 -13.02 -22.77 2.96
N ASP A 359 -12.53 -22.68 4.19
CA ASP A 359 -11.43 -23.54 4.66
C ASP A 359 -11.87 -25.00 4.79
N GLU A 360 -13.14 -25.24 5.14
CA GLU A 360 -13.69 -26.57 5.39
C GLU A 360 -14.19 -27.28 4.12
N LEU A 361 -14.89 -26.55 3.26
CA LEU A 361 -15.57 -27.14 2.10
C LEU A 361 -14.84 -26.89 0.77
N GLY A 362 -13.71 -26.17 0.78
CA GLY A 362 -13.01 -25.82 -0.43
C GLY A 362 -13.80 -24.84 -1.31
N VAL A 363 -13.84 -25.07 -2.61
CA VAL A 363 -14.55 -24.17 -3.55
C VAL A 363 -16.06 -24.25 -3.34
N LEU A 364 -16.67 -23.13 -2.98
CA LEU A 364 -18.11 -22.98 -2.79
C LEU A 364 -18.85 -22.57 -4.07
N GLY A 365 -18.16 -21.87 -4.96
CA GLY A 365 -18.75 -21.43 -6.21
C GLY A 365 -17.83 -20.57 -7.06
N LYS A 366 -18.19 -20.42 -8.32
CA LYS A 366 -17.47 -19.61 -9.31
C LYS A 366 -18.44 -18.88 -10.23
N THR A 367 -18.06 -17.69 -10.68
CA THR A 367 -18.78 -16.95 -11.72
C THR A 367 -18.49 -17.53 -13.11
N SER A 368 -19.25 -17.15 -14.11
CA SER A 368 -19.18 -17.73 -15.47
C SER A 368 -17.82 -17.54 -16.14
N LEU A 369 -17.11 -16.45 -15.87
CA LEU A 369 -15.85 -16.08 -16.52
C LEU A 369 -14.60 -16.71 -15.90
N VAL A 370 -14.70 -17.43 -14.79
CA VAL A 370 -13.53 -17.94 -14.03
C VAL A 370 -12.63 -18.80 -14.89
N ASP A 371 -13.17 -19.77 -15.65
CA ASP A 371 -12.38 -20.70 -16.45
C ASP A 371 -11.71 -20.01 -17.66
N GLU A 372 -12.34 -18.96 -18.21
CA GLU A 372 -11.75 -18.13 -19.26
C GLU A 372 -10.59 -17.28 -18.72
N LEU A 373 -10.85 -16.55 -17.63
CA LEU A 373 -9.85 -15.66 -17.02
C LEU A 373 -8.63 -16.44 -16.53
N ARG A 374 -8.87 -17.61 -15.93
CA ARG A 374 -7.79 -18.50 -15.49
C ARG A 374 -6.84 -18.86 -16.64
N LYS A 375 -7.38 -19.22 -17.82
CA LYS A 375 -6.57 -19.56 -19.00
C LYS A 375 -5.81 -18.37 -19.58
N LYS A 376 -6.25 -17.14 -19.26
CA LYS A 376 -5.60 -15.91 -19.75
C LYS A 376 -4.53 -15.38 -18.80
N ILE A 377 -4.65 -15.70 -17.52
CA ILE A 377 -3.65 -15.34 -16.52
C ILE A 377 -2.44 -16.28 -16.60
N GLY A 378 -2.64 -17.56 -16.89
CA GLY A 378 -1.59 -18.56 -17.07
C GLY A 378 -1.82 -19.81 -16.25
#